data_84d2f6452eba744ded81779e7c1e058a
#
_entry.id   84d2f6452eba744ded81779e7c1e058a
#
_cell.length_a   1.000
_cell.length_b   1.000
_cell.length_c   1.000
_cell.angle_alpha   90.00
_cell.angle_beta   90.00
_cell.angle_gamma   90.00
#
_symmetry.space_group_name_H-M   'P 1'
#
loop_
_entity.id
_entity.type
_entity.pdbx_description
1 polymer ?
#
loop_
_entity_poly.entity_id
_entity_poly.type
_entity_poly.pdbx_seq_one_letter_code
_entity_poly.pdbx_strand_id
1 'polypeptide(L)'
;MASYESVDTMQHPSEATTSIDGIQVPLGKKPKVTTKKTTKRRTTTSQNHSRRKVVNTKVVKIQKDYDKKGSKKRTIKTVVQTTTKTTTVELSQMSGVSGTTLRTLGSQADGKILNAFEDLKFKMVIDKNAEATGVFSVKSHKIALQSARSSVLLHELGHFANFLAGDKVGTSEWKSIYNAEKDKYDGYNKAYAIKSASEYFAESYKDYKEHPSALRSKRPRTYQFVKSTIDGITDSDVQNIKDTYGEYWGL
;
A
#
# COMPACT_ATOMS: atom_id res chain seq x y z
N MET A 1 -1.54 20.73 2.19
CA MET A 1 -2.26 19.92 1.20
C MET A 1 -1.93 18.46 1.50
N ALA A 2 -2.89 17.58 1.57
CA ALA A 2 -2.64 16.15 1.63
C ALA A 2 -2.56 15.62 0.19
N SER A 3 -1.52 14.86 -0.14
CA SER A 3 -1.41 14.19 -1.43
C SER A 3 -1.59 12.68 -1.20
N TYR A 4 -2.54 12.10 -1.91
CA TYR A 4 -2.71 10.68 -2.01
C TYR A 4 -1.87 10.19 -3.19
N GLU A 5 -0.83 9.40 -2.93
CA GLU A 5 -0.24 8.57 -3.99
C GLU A 5 -1.24 7.47 -4.27
N SER A 6 -1.86 7.50 -5.45
CA SER A 6 -2.72 6.42 -5.92
C SER A 6 -2.02 5.08 -5.67
N VAL A 7 -2.74 4.12 -5.12
CA VAL A 7 -2.33 2.71 -5.18
C VAL A 7 -2.18 2.40 -6.66
N ASP A 8 -0.95 2.45 -7.16
CA ASP A 8 -0.64 1.82 -8.42
C ASP A 8 -1.03 0.35 -8.20
N THR A 9 -2.12 -0.05 -8.84
CA THR A 9 -2.49 -1.46 -8.92
C THR A 9 -1.24 -2.14 -9.46
N MET A 10 -0.47 -2.77 -8.56
CA MET A 10 0.54 -3.72 -8.98
C MET A 10 -0.24 -4.79 -9.73
N GLN A 11 -0.33 -4.64 -11.05
CA GLN A 11 -0.64 -5.76 -11.90
C GLN A 11 0.31 -6.87 -11.44
N HIS A 12 -0.25 -8.01 -11.03
CA HIS A 12 0.51 -9.24 -10.98
C HIS A 12 1.41 -9.22 -12.21
N PRO A 13 2.72 -9.48 -12.08
CA PRO A 13 3.52 -9.66 -13.25
C PRO A 13 2.84 -10.77 -14.06
N SER A 14 2.03 -10.39 -15.03
CA SER A 14 1.66 -11.27 -16.10
C SER A 14 3.00 -11.80 -16.56
N GLU A 15 3.12 -13.11 -16.63
CA GLU A 15 4.27 -13.75 -17.25
C GLU A 15 4.56 -12.97 -18.51
N ALA A 16 5.58 -12.12 -18.47
CA ALA A 16 6.07 -11.48 -19.68
C ALA A 16 6.64 -12.63 -20.52
N THR A 17 5.81 -13.14 -21.41
CA THR A 17 6.24 -13.92 -22.55
C THR A 17 7.00 -12.97 -23.45
N THR A 18 8.27 -12.74 -23.12
CA THR A 18 9.21 -12.21 -24.10
C THR A 18 9.41 -13.33 -25.11
N SER A 19 8.75 -13.21 -26.25
CA SER A 19 9.10 -13.98 -27.44
C SER A 19 10.52 -13.60 -27.77
N ILE A 20 11.44 -14.52 -27.57
CA ILE A 20 12.77 -14.40 -28.16
C ILE A 20 12.61 -14.85 -29.60
N ASP A 21 12.45 -13.87 -30.48
CA ASP A 21 12.46 -14.08 -31.91
C ASP A 21 13.74 -14.78 -32.37
N GLY A 22 13.55 -15.81 -33.18
CA GLY A 22 14.55 -16.19 -34.16
C GLY A 22 15.30 -17.50 -34.00
N ILE A 23 14.90 -18.45 -33.16
CA ILE A 23 15.45 -19.80 -33.23
C ILE A 23 14.34 -20.81 -33.50
N GLN A 24 14.16 -21.20 -34.76
CA GLN A 24 13.36 -22.38 -35.12
C GLN A 24 14.03 -23.63 -34.54
N VAL A 25 13.42 -24.20 -33.53
CA VAL A 25 13.85 -25.48 -32.95
C VAL A 25 13.24 -26.58 -33.79
N PRO A 26 14.04 -27.51 -34.39
CA PRO A 26 13.50 -28.66 -35.10
C PRO A 26 12.57 -29.46 -34.17
N LEU A 27 11.44 -29.96 -34.68
CA LEU A 27 10.41 -30.75 -34.02
C LEU A 27 10.99 -31.96 -33.25
N GLY A 28 11.54 -31.71 -32.08
CA GLY A 28 11.95 -32.67 -31.07
C GLY A 28 11.11 -32.49 -29.79
N LYS A 29 11.29 -33.31 -28.77
CA LYS A 29 10.61 -33.13 -27.48
C LYS A 29 10.76 -31.71 -26.98
N LYS A 30 9.65 -31.13 -26.46
CA LYS A 30 9.63 -29.75 -25.93
C LYS A 30 10.81 -29.53 -24.97
N PRO A 31 11.53 -28.42 -25.06
CA PRO A 31 12.67 -28.13 -24.17
C PRO A 31 12.20 -28.06 -22.72
N LYS A 32 12.95 -28.67 -21.82
CA LYS A 32 12.68 -28.60 -20.39
C LYS A 32 13.21 -27.27 -19.84
N VAL A 33 12.34 -26.37 -19.44
CA VAL A 33 12.69 -25.08 -18.85
C VAL A 33 12.49 -25.15 -17.35
N THR A 34 13.52 -24.79 -16.58
CA THR A 34 13.49 -24.70 -15.12
C THR A 34 13.90 -23.29 -14.71
N THR A 35 13.09 -22.62 -13.90
CA THR A 35 13.39 -21.31 -13.34
C THR A 35 13.86 -21.48 -11.90
N LYS A 36 15.01 -20.92 -11.57
CA LYS A 36 15.56 -20.93 -10.21
C LYS A 36 15.63 -19.49 -9.71
N LYS A 37 14.86 -19.17 -8.67
CA LYS A 37 14.87 -17.88 -7.99
C LYS A 37 15.71 -18.01 -6.72
N THR A 38 16.70 -17.16 -6.54
CA THR A 38 17.53 -17.11 -5.34
C THR A 38 17.44 -15.70 -4.77
N THR A 39 17.02 -15.56 -3.52
CA THR A 39 16.92 -14.28 -2.81
C THR A 39 17.90 -14.30 -1.64
N LYS A 40 18.79 -13.31 -1.60
CA LYS A 40 19.68 -13.08 -0.45
C LYS A 40 19.27 -11.79 0.23
N ARG A 41 19.01 -11.85 1.53
CA ARG A 41 18.66 -10.70 2.37
C ARG A 41 19.81 -10.43 3.34
N ARG A 42 20.22 -9.18 3.47
CA ARG A 42 21.19 -8.73 4.48
C ARG A 42 20.68 -7.47 5.14
N THR A 43 20.60 -7.48 6.45
CA THR A 43 20.27 -6.31 7.25
C THR A 43 21.50 -5.91 8.06
N THR A 44 21.89 -4.64 7.98
CA THR A 44 22.97 -4.07 8.79
C THR A 44 22.41 -2.90 9.58
N THR A 45 22.80 -2.77 10.85
CA THR A 45 22.47 -1.63 11.70
C THR A 45 23.76 -0.88 11.97
N SER A 46 23.77 0.44 11.72
CA SER A 46 24.93 1.29 11.99
C SER A 46 24.87 1.86 13.41
N GLN A 47 26.00 2.40 13.89
CA GLN A 47 26.09 3.01 15.23
C GLN A 47 25.18 4.24 15.43
N ASN A 48 24.75 4.90 14.34
CA ASN A 48 23.77 5.97 14.36
C ASN A 48 22.31 5.48 14.21
N HIS A 49 22.08 4.20 14.45
CA HIS A 49 20.76 3.56 14.45
C HIS A 49 20.05 3.50 13.07
N SER A 50 20.76 3.76 11.95
CA SER A 50 20.20 3.51 10.63
C SER A 50 20.17 2.01 10.33
N ARG A 51 19.05 1.52 9.83
CA ARG A 51 18.91 0.16 9.30
C ARG A 51 18.98 0.18 7.78
N ARG A 52 19.95 -0.52 7.23
CA ARG A 52 20.06 -0.76 5.78
C ARG A 52 19.70 -2.20 5.48
N LYS A 53 18.64 -2.40 4.73
CA LYS A 53 18.23 -3.71 4.22
C LYS A 53 18.55 -3.80 2.75
N VAL A 54 19.36 -4.80 2.37
CA VAL A 54 19.68 -5.10 0.97
C VAL A 54 19.06 -6.44 0.61
N VAL A 55 18.20 -6.44 -0.40
CA VAL A 55 17.59 -7.65 -0.94
C VAL A 55 18.08 -7.83 -2.37
N ASN A 56 18.87 -8.88 -2.60
CA ASN A 56 19.36 -9.26 -3.92
C ASN A 56 18.56 -10.46 -4.42
N THR A 57 17.80 -10.29 -5.48
CA THR A 57 17.06 -11.37 -6.12
C THR A 57 17.68 -11.67 -7.49
N LYS A 58 18.08 -12.91 -7.70
CA LYS A 58 18.61 -13.41 -8.97
C LYS A 58 17.69 -14.50 -9.50
N VAL A 59 17.15 -14.29 -10.69
CA VAL A 59 16.33 -15.27 -11.40
C VAL A 59 17.17 -15.85 -12.54
N VAL A 60 17.36 -17.16 -12.52
CA VAL A 60 18.11 -17.89 -13.53
C VAL A 60 17.17 -18.85 -14.25
N LYS A 61 17.06 -18.69 -15.56
CA LYS A 61 16.32 -19.61 -16.43
C LYS A 61 17.31 -20.62 -17.00
N ILE A 62 17.05 -21.91 -16.80
CA ILE A 62 17.84 -23.01 -17.32
C ILE A 62 16.99 -23.76 -18.33
N GLN A 63 17.39 -23.71 -19.60
CA GLN A 63 16.76 -24.45 -20.68
C GLN A 63 17.64 -25.64 -21.04
N LYS A 64 17.06 -26.83 -21.07
CA LYS A 64 17.74 -28.07 -21.53
C LYS A 64 17.04 -28.53 -22.81
N ASP A 65 17.78 -28.56 -23.91
CA ASP A 65 17.30 -29.05 -25.17
C ASP A 65 17.69 -30.52 -25.35
N TYR A 66 16.76 -31.32 -25.87
CA TYR A 66 16.93 -32.73 -26.08
C TYR A 66 16.74 -33.06 -27.57
N ASP A 67 17.44 -34.07 -28.08
CA ASP A 67 17.21 -34.59 -29.43
C ASP A 67 15.98 -35.50 -29.50
N LYS A 68 15.67 -35.98 -30.72
CA LYS A 68 14.53 -36.89 -30.96
C LYS A 68 14.63 -38.21 -30.20
N LYS A 69 15.88 -38.65 -29.82
CA LYS A 69 16.13 -39.87 -29.06
C LYS A 69 16.09 -39.63 -27.55
N GLY A 70 15.87 -38.39 -27.09
CA GLY A 70 15.85 -38.05 -25.69
C GLY A 70 17.21 -37.76 -25.08
N SER A 71 18.28 -37.71 -25.87
CA SER A 71 19.62 -37.34 -25.42
C SER A 71 19.75 -35.82 -25.28
N LYS A 72 20.43 -35.40 -24.22
CA LYS A 72 20.64 -33.98 -23.95
C LYS A 72 21.59 -33.35 -24.97
N LYS A 73 21.12 -32.37 -25.76
CA LYS A 73 21.95 -31.67 -26.76
C LYS A 73 22.71 -30.49 -26.18
N ARG A 74 21.99 -29.62 -25.44
CA ARG A 74 22.62 -28.43 -24.86
C ARG A 74 21.87 -27.95 -23.60
N THR A 75 22.56 -27.18 -22.80
CA THR A 75 21.96 -26.46 -21.66
C THR A 75 22.26 -24.96 -21.83
N ILE A 76 21.21 -24.14 -21.89
CA ILE A 76 21.31 -22.69 -21.91
C ILE A 76 20.97 -22.21 -20.51
N LYS A 77 21.86 -21.42 -19.90
CA LYS A 77 21.64 -20.78 -18.62
C LYS A 77 21.58 -19.27 -18.84
N THR A 78 20.40 -18.72 -18.69
CA THR A 78 20.18 -17.28 -18.88
C THR A 78 19.85 -16.64 -17.53
N VAL A 79 20.53 -15.54 -17.19
CA VAL A 79 20.15 -14.70 -16.06
C VAL A 79 19.07 -13.77 -16.57
N VAL A 80 17.82 -14.03 -16.20
CA VAL A 80 16.66 -13.27 -16.70
C VAL A 80 16.53 -11.93 -15.96
N GLN A 81 16.89 -11.93 -14.67
CA GLN A 81 16.76 -10.72 -13.86
C GLN A 81 17.71 -10.77 -12.65
N THR A 82 18.36 -9.65 -12.37
CA THR A 82 19.02 -9.41 -11.09
C THR A 82 18.49 -8.10 -10.56
N THR A 83 17.81 -8.14 -9.41
CA THR A 83 17.25 -6.96 -8.75
C THR A 83 17.93 -6.77 -7.41
N THR A 84 18.49 -5.59 -7.19
CA THR A 84 19.00 -5.19 -5.88
C THR A 84 18.11 -4.08 -5.34
N LYS A 85 17.44 -4.34 -4.23
CA LYS A 85 16.66 -3.33 -3.51
C LYS A 85 17.39 -2.97 -2.23
N THR A 86 17.78 -1.72 -2.11
CA THR A 86 18.38 -1.18 -0.89
C THR A 86 17.36 -0.26 -0.22
N THR A 87 17.03 -0.56 1.02
CA THR A 87 16.18 0.30 1.85
C THR A 87 17.03 0.77 3.03
N THR A 88 17.22 2.07 3.15
CA THR A 88 17.87 2.69 4.32
C THR A 88 16.79 3.35 5.15
N VAL A 89 16.72 3.02 6.42
CA VAL A 89 15.82 3.67 7.38
C VAL A 89 16.72 4.39 8.38
N GLU A 90 16.67 5.71 8.38
CA GLU A 90 17.34 6.52 9.38
C GLU A 90 16.44 6.65 10.61
N LEU A 91 16.86 6.08 11.73
CA LEU A 91 16.10 6.13 12.99
C LEU A 91 16.05 7.55 13.60
N SER A 92 16.96 8.44 13.23
CA SER A 92 16.92 9.85 13.63
C SER A 92 15.66 10.59 13.12
N GLN A 93 15.09 10.14 12.01
CA GLN A 93 13.79 10.61 11.51
C GLN A 93 12.60 9.91 12.18
N MET A 94 12.86 8.87 12.96
CA MET A 94 11.87 8.13 13.74
C MET A 94 11.80 8.58 15.20
N SER A 95 12.49 9.64 15.60
CA SER A 95 12.27 10.27 16.89
C SER A 95 10.87 10.91 16.85
N GLY A 96 9.88 10.03 17.02
CA GLY A 96 8.52 10.44 17.25
C GLY A 96 8.56 11.45 18.40
N VAL A 97 7.77 12.48 18.26
CA VAL A 97 7.54 13.43 19.34
C VAL A 97 7.34 12.61 20.61
N SER A 98 8.27 12.72 21.55
CA SER A 98 8.23 12.02 22.83
C SER A 98 6.84 12.18 23.43
N GLY A 99 6.13 11.08 23.65
CA GLY A 99 4.82 11.05 24.30
C GLY A 99 3.60 11.09 23.38
N THR A 100 3.72 11.36 22.06
CA THR A 100 2.55 11.32 21.16
C THR A 100 2.54 10.01 20.38
N THR A 101 1.73 9.08 20.81
CA THR A 101 1.55 7.80 20.11
C THR A 101 0.40 7.86 19.09
N LEU A 102 0.38 6.93 18.15
CA LEU A 102 -0.76 6.72 17.26
C LEU A 102 -2.09 6.66 18.03
N ARG A 103 -2.13 5.92 19.13
CA ARG A 103 -3.35 5.73 19.94
C ARG A 103 -3.78 6.99 20.70
N THR A 104 -2.83 7.80 21.13
CA THR A 104 -3.14 9.09 21.78
C THR A 104 -3.70 10.07 20.77
N LEU A 105 -3.02 10.25 19.64
CA LEU A 105 -3.45 11.19 18.60
C LEU A 105 -4.70 10.73 17.87
N GLY A 106 -4.82 9.42 17.64
CA GLY A 106 -5.94 8.77 16.97
C GLY A 106 -7.02 8.23 17.92
N SER A 107 -7.15 8.78 19.13
CA SER A 107 -8.06 8.24 20.18
C SER A 107 -9.53 8.17 19.75
N GLN A 108 -9.95 8.99 18.77
CA GLN A 108 -11.29 8.97 18.21
C GLN A 108 -11.47 7.94 17.06
N ALA A 109 -10.37 7.40 16.52
CA ALA A 109 -10.46 6.42 15.45
C ALA A 109 -11.01 5.07 15.93
N ASP A 110 -11.47 4.25 14.99
CA ASP A 110 -11.94 2.90 15.31
C ASP A 110 -10.79 2.02 15.78
N GLY A 111 -11.01 1.30 16.89
CA GLY A 111 -10.00 0.41 17.46
C GLY A 111 -9.48 -0.62 16.44
N LYS A 112 -10.37 -1.17 15.58
CA LYS A 112 -9.99 -2.10 14.52
C LYS A 112 -9.05 -1.48 13.48
N ILE A 113 -9.23 -0.19 13.14
CA ILE A 113 -8.36 0.54 12.21
C ILE A 113 -6.97 0.73 12.83
N LEU A 114 -6.91 1.13 14.11
CA LEU A 114 -5.64 1.29 14.82
C LEU A 114 -4.92 -0.05 14.99
N ASN A 115 -5.65 -1.12 15.32
CA ASN A 115 -5.10 -2.48 15.41
C ASN A 115 -4.53 -2.93 14.06
N ALA A 116 -5.28 -2.78 12.96
CA ALA A 116 -4.81 -3.12 11.63
C ALA A 116 -3.55 -2.31 11.23
N PHE A 117 -3.50 -1.02 11.58
CA PHE A 117 -2.34 -0.17 11.34
C PHE A 117 -1.08 -0.71 12.03
N GLU A 118 -1.21 -1.12 13.30
CA GLU A 118 -0.12 -1.72 14.07
C GLU A 118 0.24 -3.13 13.58
N ASP A 119 -0.74 -3.97 13.29
CA ASP A 119 -0.54 -5.34 12.81
C ASP A 119 0.15 -5.39 11.45
N LEU A 120 -0.20 -4.48 10.57
CA LEU A 120 0.45 -4.28 9.29
C LEU A 120 1.79 -3.53 9.41
N LYS A 121 2.20 -3.12 10.63
CA LYS A 121 3.46 -2.41 10.91
C LYS A 121 3.61 -1.07 10.16
N PHE A 122 2.51 -0.42 9.84
CA PHE A 122 2.55 0.96 9.37
C PHE A 122 3.16 1.88 10.42
N LYS A 123 3.76 2.96 9.98
CA LYS A 123 4.39 3.94 10.88
C LYS A 123 3.69 5.29 10.79
N MET A 124 3.47 5.91 11.93
CA MET A 124 3.12 7.32 12.01
C MET A 124 4.40 8.14 12.24
N VAL A 125 4.65 9.11 11.39
CA VAL A 125 5.83 9.99 11.46
C VAL A 125 5.37 11.44 11.48
N ILE A 126 5.98 12.26 12.34
CA ILE A 126 5.78 13.70 12.32
C ILE A 126 7.02 14.33 11.70
N ASP A 127 6.84 14.94 10.52
CA ASP A 127 7.89 15.62 9.77
C ASP A 127 7.49 17.08 9.56
N LYS A 128 8.08 17.97 10.33
CA LYS A 128 7.79 19.42 10.29
C LYS A 128 8.13 20.07 8.94
N ASN A 129 8.98 19.41 8.15
CA ASN A 129 9.41 19.89 6.83
C ASN A 129 8.59 19.26 5.69
N ALA A 130 7.58 18.45 6.00
CA ALA A 130 6.72 17.86 4.98
C ALA A 130 6.00 18.96 4.19
N GLU A 131 5.94 18.82 2.87
CA GLU A 131 5.23 19.76 1.98
C GLU A 131 3.71 19.71 2.18
N ALA A 132 3.19 18.53 2.58
CA ALA A 132 1.79 18.31 2.85
C ALA A 132 1.50 18.26 4.35
N THR A 133 0.29 18.66 4.78
CA THR A 133 -0.13 18.58 6.19
C THR A 133 -0.23 17.14 6.69
N GLY A 134 -0.62 16.21 5.82
CA GLY A 134 -0.66 14.78 6.03
C GLY A 134 -0.52 14.01 4.72
N VAL A 135 -0.01 12.79 4.78
CA VAL A 135 0.10 11.86 3.65
C VAL A 135 0.00 10.43 4.17
N PHE A 136 -0.96 9.67 3.64
CA PHE A 136 -0.96 8.21 3.73
C PHE A 136 -0.27 7.62 2.51
N SER A 137 0.67 6.70 2.69
CA SER A 137 1.37 6.05 1.59
C SER A 137 1.57 4.55 1.85
N VAL A 138 0.95 3.73 1.01
CA VAL A 138 1.15 2.27 0.97
C VAL A 138 2.60 1.96 0.58
N LYS A 139 3.14 2.68 -0.40
CA LYS A 139 4.50 2.48 -0.91
C LYS A 139 5.58 2.73 0.15
N SER A 140 5.48 3.83 0.88
CA SER A 140 6.42 4.15 1.96
C SER A 140 6.03 3.55 3.30
N HIS A 141 4.88 2.88 3.36
CA HIS A 141 4.38 2.11 4.50
C HIS A 141 4.23 2.98 5.75
N LYS A 142 3.61 4.16 5.59
CA LYS A 142 3.49 5.15 6.67
C LYS A 142 2.34 6.13 6.47
N ILE A 143 1.96 6.75 7.58
CA ILE A 143 1.31 8.06 7.59
C ILE A 143 2.36 9.08 8.04
N ALA A 144 2.59 10.12 7.23
CA ALA A 144 3.42 11.25 7.60
C ALA A 144 2.53 12.47 7.87
N LEU A 145 2.76 13.17 8.98
CA LEU A 145 2.03 14.36 9.39
C LEU A 145 3.03 15.52 9.53
N GLN A 146 2.69 16.72 9.07
CA GLN A 146 3.50 17.90 9.30
C GLN A 146 3.51 18.32 10.78
N SER A 147 2.42 18.05 11.50
CA SER A 147 2.28 18.33 12.92
C SER A 147 1.33 17.31 13.58
N ALA A 148 1.44 17.16 14.91
CA ALA A 148 0.62 16.25 15.70
C ALA A 148 -0.83 16.78 15.84
N ARG A 149 -1.63 16.68 14.76
CA ARG A 149 -3.04 17.07 14.75
C ARG A 149 -3.92 15.85 14.57
N SER A 150 -4.83 15.61 15.52
CA SER A 150 -5.78 14.49 15.48
C SER A 150 -6.65 14.51 14.21
N SER A 151 -7.18 15.68 13.82
CA SER A 151 -8.02 15.81 12.64
C SER A 151 -7.28 15.45 11.32
N VAL A 152 -5.98 15.77 11.22
CA VAL A 152 -5.16 15.37 10.07
C VAL A 152 -4.93 13.85 10.10
N LEU A 153 -4.59 13.28 11.26
CA LEU A 153 -4.43 11.84 11.39
C LEU A 153 -5.73 11.09 11.04
N LEU A 154 -6.88 11.58 11.49
CA LEU A 154 -8.18 10.96 11.16
C LEU A 154 -8.45 10.99 9.66
N HIS A 155 -8.10 12.08 8.96
CA HIS A 155 -8.18 12.14 7.51
C HIS A 155 -7.30 11.07 6.85
N GLU A 156 -6.02 10.96 7.25
CA GLU A 156 -5.09 9.96 6.69
C GLU A 156 -5.51 8.51 7.04
N LEU A 157 -6.08 8.30 8.23
CA LEU A 157 -6.69 7.02 8.60
C LEU A 157 -7.94 6.71 7.76
N GLY A 158 -8.63 7.71 7.22
CA GLY A 158 -9.69 7.52 6.23
C GLY A 158 -9.16 6.90 4.93
N HIS A 159 -8.03 7.38 4.42
CA HIS A 159 -7.36 6.75 3.28
C HIS A 159 -6.89 5.32 3.60
N PHE A 160 -6.33 5.12 4.78
CA PHE A 160 -5.92 3.79 5.25
C PHE A 160 -7.12 2.84 5.39
N ALA A 161 -8.25 3.31 5.90
CA ALA A 161 -9.48 2.52 6.02
C ALA A 161 -10.03 2.10 4.64
N ASN A 162 -9.99 3.02 3.66
CA ASN A 162 -10.34 2.68 2.27
C ASN A 162 -9.40 1.60 1.70
N PHE A 163 -8.11 1.71 1.96
CA PHE A 163 -7.11 0.70 1.57
C PHE A 163 -7.42 -0.67 2.21
N LEU A 164 -7.72 -0.71 3.52
CA LEU A 164 -8.11 -1.94 4.23
C LEU A 164 -9.36 -2.57 3.62
N ALA A 165 -10.33 -1.76 3.22
CA ALA A 165 -11.59 -2.20 2.65
C ALA A 165 -11.51 -2.61 1.16
N GLY A 166 -10.32 -2.61 0.55
CA GLY A 166 -10.11 -2.99 -0.86
C GLY A 166 -10.59 -1.93 -1.85
N ASP A 167 -10.26 -0.67 -1.60
CA ASP A 167 -10.51 0.49 -2.48
C ASP A 167 -12.00 0.72 -2.82
N LYS A 168 -12.82 0.87 -1.80
CA LYS A 168 -14.26 1.15 -1.95
C LYS A 168 -14.55 2.46 -2.69
N VAL A 169 -13.61 3.42 -2.69
CA VAL A 169 -13.78 4.70 -3.42
C VAL A 169 -13.77 4.53 -4.94
N GLY A 170 -13.23 3.42 -5.44
CA GLY A 170 -13.26 3.06 -6.86
C GLY A 170 -14.64 2.58 -7.35
N THR A 171 -15.54 2.20 -6.45
CA THR A 171 -16.84 1.61 -6.80
C THR A 171 -17.82 2.63 -7.42
N SER A 172 -18.73 2.14 -8.27
CA SER A 172 -19.80 2.95 -8.85
C SER A 172 -20.76 3.49 -7.78
N GLU A 173 -21.00 2.71 -6.72
CA GLU A 173 -21.81 3.12 -5.58
C GLU A 173 -21.24 4.37 -4.92
N TRP A 174 -19.96 4.34 -4.53
CA TRP A 174 -19.33 5.51 -3.91
C TRP A 174 -19.31 6.72 -4.84
N LYS A 175 -18.98 6.54 -6.11
CA LYS A 175 -18.99 7.63 -7.11
C LYS A 175 -20.37 8.28 -7.22
N SER A 176 -21.45 7.48 -7.17
CA SER A 176 -22.82 7.98 -7.16
C SER A 176 -23.11 8.82 -5.90
N ILE A 177 -22.69 8.33 -4.72
CA ILE A 177 -22.86 9.04 -3.43
C ILE A 177 -22.07 10.34 -3.43
N TYR A 178 -20.79 10.28 -3.84
CA TYR A 178 -19.92 11.44 -3.98
C TYR A 178 -20.56 12.53 -4.84
N ASN A 179 -21.03 12.20 -6.03
CA ASN A 179 -21.65 13.16 -6.94
C ASN A 179 -22.94 13.76 -6.35
N ALA A 180 -23.72 12.99 -5.58
CA ALA A 180 -24.97 13.44 -5.01
C ALA A 180 -24.82 14.30 -3.75
N GLU A 181 -23.72 14.13 -2.99
CA GLU A 181 -23.63 14.73 -1.66
C GLU A 181 -22.39 15.61 -1.42
N LYS A 182 -21.39 15.62 -2.32
CA LYS A 182 -20.17 16.41 -2.13
C LYS A 182 -20.43 17.91 -1.93
N ASP A 183 -21.41 18.45 -2.66
CA ASP A 183 -21.71 19.90 -2.59
C ASP A 183 -22.37 20.30 -1.27
N LYS A 184 -22.91 19.34 -0.51
CA LYS A 184 -23.43 19.53 0.84
C LYS A 184 -22.33 19.58 1.91
N TYR A 185 -21.08 19.29 1.55
CA TYR A 185 -19.96 19.45 2.47
C TYR A 185 -19.77 20.92 2.82
N ASP A 186 -19.75 21.25 4.09
CA ASP A 186 -19.63 22.61 4.62
C ASP A 186 -18.46 22.79 5.61
N GLY A 187 -17.57 21.81 5.68
CA GLY A 187 -16.40 21.89 6.53
C GLY A 187 -15.29 22.78 5.96
N TYR A 188 -14.23 22.90 6.75
CA TYR A 188 -13.06 23.67 6.37
C TYR A 188 -12.40 23.13 5.08
N ASN A 189 -11.94 24.04 4.22
CA ASN A 189 -11.27 23.71 2.95
C ASN A 189 -12.13 22.81 2.02
N LYS A 190 -13.38 23.21 1.80
CA LYS A 190 -14.33 22.49 0.94
C LYS A 190 -13.75 22.13 -0.42
N ALA A 191 -13.08 23.08 -1.09
CA ALA A 191 -12.51 22.86 -2.42
C ALA A 191 -11.53 21.67 -2.44
N TYR A 192 -10.77 21.49 -1.38
CA TYR A 192 -9.86 20.35 -1.23
C TYR A 192 -10.65 19.05 -0.94
N ALA A 193 -11.55 19.09 0.04
CA ALA A 193 -12.32 17.93 0.48
C ALA A 193 -13.13 17.28 -0.66
N ILE A 194 -13.68 18.10 -1.56
CA ILE A 194 -14.49 17.61 -2.68
C ILE A 194 -13.74 17.49 -4.01
N LYS A 195 -12.41 17.68 -4.04
CA LYS A 195 -11.63 17.63 -5.30
C LYS A 195 -11.62 16.26 -5.95
N SER A 196 -11.77 15.21 -5.17
CA SER A 196 -11.84 13.82 -5.64
C SER A 196 -12.70 12.95 -4.73
N ALA A 197 -13.17 11.82 -5.26
CA ALA A 197 -13.94 10.85 -4.49
C ALA A 197 -13.13 10.25 -3.31
N SER A 198 -11.81 10.15 -3.46
CA SER A 198 -10.90 9.65 -2.42
C SER A 198 -10.75 10.64 -1.27
N GLU A 199 -10.48 11.93 -1.58
CA GLU A 199 -10.38 12.96 -0.54
C GLU A 199 -11.71 13.15 0.20
N TYR A 200 -12.82 13.09 -0.56
CA TYR A 200 -14.15 13.18 0.04
C TYR A 200 -14.44 12.02 0.99
N PHE A 201 -13.95 10.81 0.68
CA PHE A 201 -14.07 9.66 1.59
C PHE A 201 -13.25 9.88 2.86
N ALA A 202 -11.99 10.25 2.72
CA ALA A 202 -11.08 10.48 3.85
C ALA A 202 -11.62 11.58 4.78
N GLU A 203 -12.10 12.69 4.21
CA GLU A 203 -12.71 13.78 4.95
C GLU A 203 -14.03 13.35 5.60
N SER A 204 -14.83 12.51 4.91
CA SER A 204 -16.08 11.98 5.47
C SER A 204 -15.82 10.95 6.58
N TYR A 205 -14.72 10.18 6.53
CA TYR A 205 -14.31 9.35 7.65
C TYR A 205 -13.95 10.21 8.87
N LYS A 206 -13.19 11.28 8.69
CA LYS A 206 -12.91 12.25 9.76
C LYS A 206 -14.20 12.81 10.36
N ASP A 207 -15.13 13.27 9.52
CA ASP A 207 -16.44 13.78 10.00
C ASP A 207 -17.26 12.69 10.70
N TYR A 208 -17.18 11.46 10.22
CA TYR A 208 -17.84 10.30 10.87
C TYR A 208 -17.31 10.09 12.30
N LYS A 209 -16.05 10.41 12.57
CA LYS A 209 -15.42 10.28 13.88
C LYS A 209 -15.60 11.52 14.76
N GLU A 210 -15.48 12.71 14.20
CA GLU A 210 -15.53 13.97 14.92
C GLU A 210 -16.98 14.50 15.05
N HIS A 211 -17.80 14.35 14.00
CA HIS A 211 -19.12 14.97 13.88
C HIS A 211 -20.21 14.02 13.32
N PRO A 212 -20.39 12.81 13.89
CA PRO A 212 -21.25 11.77 13.30
C PRO A 212 -22.70 12.21 13.10
N SER A 213 -23.27 12.96 14.03
CA SER A 213 -24.65 13.45 13.94
C SER A 213 -24.83 14.46 12.82
N ALA A 214 -23.89 15.38 12.64
CA ALA A 214 -23.90 16.36 11.56
C ALA A 214 -23.75 15.68 10.20
N LEU A 215 -22.78 14.75 10.08
CA LEU A 215 -22.61 13.96 8.87
C LEU A 215 -23.89 13.18 8.50
N ARG A 216 -24.47 12.49 9.48
CA ARG A 216 -25.70 11.72 9.27
C ARG A 216 -26.87 12.58 8.82
N SER A 217 -27.03 13.79 9.39
CA SER A 217 -28.11 14.71 9.04
C SER A 217 -27.91 15.32 7.65
N LYS A 218 -26.72 15.83 7.33
CA LYS A 218 -26.46 16.59 6.11
C LYS A 218 -26.13 15.70 4.90
N ARG A 219 -25.45 14.58 5.15
CA ARG A 219 -24.92 13.67 4.13
C ARG A 219 -25.21 12.22 4.50
N PRO A 220 -26.50 11.81 4.58
CA PRO A 220 -26.91 10.52 5.13
C PRO A 220 -26.39 9.31 4.33
N ARG A 221 -26.31 9.39 3.01
CA ARG A 221 -25.77 8.31 2.17
C ARG A 221 -24.26 8.14 2.38
N THR A 222 -23.55 9.26 2.49
CA THR A 222 -22.12 9.29 2.84
C THR A 222 -21.89 8.65 4.22
N TYR A 223 -22.70 9.02 5.23
CA TYR A 223 -22.62 8.45 6.57
C TYR A 223 -22.78 6.92 6.54
N GLN A 224 -23.81 6.42 5.85
CA GLN A 224 -24.10 4.99 5.78
C GLN A 224 -22.99 4.24 5.05
N PHE A 225 -22.47 4.79 3.95
CA PHE A 225 -21.40 4.16 3.21
C PHE A 225 -20.10 4.07 4.02
N VAL A 226 -19.68 5.17 4.67
CA VAL A 226 -18.51 5.17 5.54
C VAL A 226 -18.69 4.15 6.66
N LYS A 227 -19.85 4.19 7.34
CA LYS A 227 -20.16 3.23 8.41
C LYS A 227 -20.07 1.78 7.94
N SER A 228 -20.75 1.43 6.85
CA SER A 228 -20.76 0.06 6.32
C SER A 228 -19.37 -0.38 5.85
N THR A 229 -18.58 0.52 5.27
CA THR A 229 -17.21 0.26 4.88
C THR A 229 -16.35 -0.10 6.10
N ILE A 230 -16.42 0.69 7.15
CA ILE A 230 -15.66 0.44 8.38
C ILE A 230 -16.13 -0.84 9.07
N ASP A 231 -17.44 -1.03 9.22
CA ASP A 231 -18.00 -2.23 9.85
C ASP A 231 -17.60 -3.50 9.10
N GLY A 232 -17.51 -3.42 7.77
CA GLY A 232 -17.18 -4.54 6.90
C GLY A 232 -15.69 -4.95 6.88
N ILE A 233 -14.77 -4.15 7.43
CA ILE A 233 -13.36 -4.54 7.53
C ILE A 233 -13.19 -5.69 8.52
N THR A 234 -12.53 -6.76 8.08
CA THR A 234 -12.31 -7.99 8.82
C THR A 234 -10.82 -8.30 9.01
N ASP A 235 -10.50 -9.22 9.92
CA ASP A 235 -9.13 -9.71 10.09
C ASP A 235 -8.63 -10.43 8.81
N SER A 236 -9.54 -11.02 8.03
CA SER A 236 -9.20 -11.61 6.74
C SER A 236 -8.70 -10.57 5.74
N ASP A 237 -9.26 -9.35 5.73
CA ASP A 237 -8.78 -8.28 4.87
C ASP A 237 -7.37 -7.85 5.25
N VAL A 238 -7.11 -7.74 6.56
CA VAL A 238 -5.77 -7.44 7.09
C VAL A 238 -4.78 -8.55 6.71
N GLN A 239 -5.19 -9.82 6.82
CA GLN A 239 -4.34 -10.95 6.44
C GLN A 239 -4.05 -10.97 4.93
N ASN A 240 -5.06 -10.74 4.09
CA ASN A 240 -4.89 -10.64 2.63
C ASN A 240 -3.90 -9.54 2.23
N ILE A 241 -3.96 -8.39 2.91
CA ILE A 241 -3.00 -7.31 2.71
C ILE A 241 -1.59 -7.74 3.14
N LYS A 242 -1.47 -8.43 4.26
CA LYS A 242 -0.20 -8.99 4.74
C LYS A 242 0.42 -9.96 3.74
N ASP A 243 -0.38 -10.85 3.19
CA ASP A 243 0.05 -11.84 2.21
C ASP A 243 0.47 -11.15 0.89
N THR A 244 -0.24 -10.09 0.49
CA THR A 244 0.03 -9.36 -0.75
C THR A 244 1.26 -8.46 -0.64
N TYR A 245 1.38 -7.70 0.43
CA TYR A 245 2.38 -6.64 0.58
C TYR A 245 3.49 -6.97 1.58
N GLY A 246 3.31 -8.00 2.42
CA GLY A 246 4.21 -8.29 3.54
C GLY A 246 5.66 -8.51 3.09
N GLU A 247 5.90 -9.24 1.99
CA GLU A 247 7.25 -9.42 1.44
C GLU A 247 7.86 -8.08 0.99
N TYR A 248 7.04 -7.21 0.39
CA TYR A 248 7.45 -5.87 -0.04
C TYR A 248 7.82 -4.97 1.14
N TRP A 249 7.02 -4.99 2.19
CA TRP A 249 7.25 -4.21 3.41
C TRP A 249 8.29 -4.84 4.34
N GLY A 250 8.59 -6.13 4.17
CA GLY A 250 9.53 -6.89 4.98
C GLY A 250 8.95 -7.30 6.33
N LEU A 251 7.67 -7.62 6.35
CA LEU A 251 6.95 -8.20 7.48
C LEU A 251 7.32 -9.67 7.68
#